data_33d7ce0620bcadd7407c2a20ec52dd1f
#
_entry.id   33d7ce0620bcadd7407c2a20ec52dd1f
#
_cell.length_a   1.000
_cell.length_b   1.000
_cell.length_c   1.000
_cell.angle_alpha   90.00
_cell.angle_beta   90.00
_cell.angle_gamma   90.00
#
_symmetry.space_group_name_H-M   'P 1'
#
loop_
_entity.id
_entity.type
_entity.pdbx_description
1 polymer ?
#
loop_
_entity_poly.entity_id
_entity_poly.type
_entity_poly.pdbx_seq_one_letter_code
_entity_poly.pdbx_strand_id
1 'polypeptide(L)'
;MSTHDSFLMAFGRDLQRAAPHPLDHYVGLYWSDRGAFARAEEQAWACGRPEPFISMAQVRALNEPLEGEGARRLVRRLIESRRFGEALQVLQQPHWRREADRSWLFELAWAELGLARLDRAAAMLEEASAGGAEAASQIKRLRAALISLGKLQLAAGESGRWEETQALAERWLKLGSDRGAFEAVAEFLRAGGTLDQQQRLQFLATLQTILSLHHPDAPANLFQSMGSVLNTSAQRRVLADICTALAGGAAAEDLERTDYAALRAAGALALAGAGRLEEAIRVLAALTHAYPGNENFRPRLDRMVGQRVVAEHPLAYRGGAGPREIFDVFPFNNELRLLKVKLEEMAGWVDHFVLVEARETFTGQPKPLVFEQNRGEFAAFAAKIIHVVVDEFPAYLRHPWAREFHQRNMGVLGLTGRCREDDLVILSDADEVIRGDAVGGFEGEYARLGMERLQYFLNYRKVVSGDALPVCASLWRARYLRTLGLSYLRDTLRYQKTSPRLNDAGWHFTSIGDAEAVAAKLKTGSHQDFASIPAETLEATLSELRAGRYEDGWERCELDSHPSCIRSHAELFADVLL
;
A
#
# COMPACT_ATOMS: atom_id res chain seq x y z
N MET A 1 32.69 -4.56 6.16
CA MET A 1 31.28 -4.36 5.71
C MET A 1 31.17 -2.93 5.24
N SER A 2 30.73 -2.69 4.02
CA SER A 2 30.51 -1.33 3.54
C SER A 2 29.35 -0.69 4.29
N THR A 3 29.27 0.63 4.34
CA THR A 3 28.08 1.36 4.86
C THR A 3 26.79 0.86 4.21
N HIS A 4 26.89 0.37 3.01
CA HIS A 4 25.84 -0.22 2.20
C HIS A 4 25.36 -1.60 2.72
N ASP A 5 26.30 -2.50 3.08
CA ASP A 5 25.95 -3.81 3.67
C ASP A 5 25.26 -3.64 5.03
N SER A 6 25.70 -2.64 5.81
CA SER A 6 25.08 -2.30 7.08
C SER A 6 23.67 -1.75 6.91
N PHE A 7 23.43 -0.97 5.84
CA PHE A 7 22.13 -0.45 5.46
C PHE A 7 21.16 -1.56 5.07
N LEU A 8 21.56 -2.46 4.16
CA LEU A 8 20.71 -3.56 3.71
C LEU A 8 20.35 -4.52 4.84
N MET A 9 21.29 -4.75 5.78
CA MET A 9 21.05 -5.57 6.96
C MET A 9 20.13 -4.89 7.99
N ALA A 10 20.23 -3.57 8.14
CA ALA A 10 19.34 -2.79 9.02
C ALA A 10 17.93 -2.70 8.40
N PHE A 11 17.84 -2.33 7.13
CA PHE A 11 16.59 -2.26 6.38
C PHE A 11 15.87 -3.62 6.38
N GLY A 12 16.58 -4.73 6.12
CA GLY A 12 16.01 -6.07 6.17
C GLY A 12 15.48 -6.49 7.55
N ARG A 13 16.15 -6.08 8.65
CA ARG A 13 15.71 -6.39 10.01
C ARG A 13 14.51 -5.56 10.46
N ASP A 14 14.45 -4.31 10.06
CA ASP A 14 13.35 -3.42 10.43
C ASP A 14 12.09 -3.71 9.64
N LEU A 15 12.25 -4.06 8.39
CA LEU A 15 11.18 -4.58 7.57
C LEU A 15 10.59 -5.87 8.16
N GLN A 16 11.41 -6.79 8.70
CA GLN A 16 10.91 -7.99 9.40
C GLN A 16 10.10 -7.68 10.67
N ARG A 17 10.41 -6.60 11.38
CA ARG A 17 9.72 -6.20 12.63
C ARG A 17 8.41 -5.46 12.38
N ALA A 18 8.26 -4.80 11.23
CA ALA A 18 7.05 -4.06 10.85
C ALA A 18 6.04 -4.89 10.04
N ALA A 19 6.23 -6.22 9.92
CA ALA A 19 5.53 -7.09 8.98
C ALA A 19 5.55 -6.53 7.54
N PRO A 20 6.74 -6.33 6.95
CA PRO A 20 6.88 -5.70 5.66
C PRO A 20 6.66 -6.73 4.54
N HIS A 21 6.25 -6.21 3.40
CA HIS A 21 6.21 -7.01 2.19
C HIS A 21 7.63 -7.36 1.74
N PRO A 22 7.91 -8.61 1.34
CA PRO A 22 9.22 -9.04 0.83
C PRO A 22 9.80 -8.15 -0.28
N LEU A 23 8.94 -7.51 -1.08
CA LEU A 23 9.33 -6.59 -2.16
C LEU A 23 10.20 -5.42 -1.66
N ASP A 24 9.90 -4.87 -0.48
CA ASP A 24 10.59 -3.68 0.02
C ASP A 24 12.09 -3.93 0.25
N HIS A 25 12.43 -5.14 0.70
CA HIS A 25 13.82 -5.55 0.88
C HIS A 25 14.57 -5.66 -0.46
N TYR A 26 13.93 -6.23 -1.47
CA TYR A 26 14.58 -6.50 -2.75
C TYR A 26 14.65 -5.29 -3.67
N VAL A 27 13.76 -4.29 -3.49
CA VAL A 27 13.86 -3.01 -4.21
C VAL A 27 15.19 -2.33 -3.92
N GLY A 28 15.57 -2.23 -2.63
CA GLY A 28 16.85 -1.67 -2.24
C GLY A 28 18.04 -2.39 -2.87
N LEU A 29 18.04 -3.73 -2.84
CA LEU A 29 19.10 -4.55 -3.41
C LEU A 29 19.20 -4.40 -4.94
N TYR A 30 18.05 -4.41 -5.64
CA TYR A 30 18.00 -4.26 -7.11
C TYR A 30 18.67 -2.96 -7.58
N TRP A 31 18.42 -1.85 -6.87
CA TRP A 31 18.93 -0.55 -7.27
C TRP A 31 20.37 -0.29 -6.81
N SER A 32 20.78 -0.88 -5.69
CA SER A 32 22.11 -0.64 -5.12
C SER A 32 23.20 -1.51 -5.75
N ASP A 33 22.91 -2.77 -6.06
CA ASP A 33 23.86 -3.72 -6.67
C ASP A 33 23.09 -4.75 -7.50
N ARG A 34 22.89 -4.48 -8.78
CA ARG A 34 22.24 -5.39 -9.73
C ARG A 34 22.95 -6.75 -9.84
N GLY A 35 24.26 -6.78 -9.69
CA GLY A 35 25.02 -8.02 -9.69
C GLY A 35 24.74 -8.88 -8.46
N ALA A 36 24.69 -8.27 -7.27
CA ALA A 36 24.32 -8.96 -6.05
C ALA A 36 22.85 -9.41 -6.11
N PHE A 37 21.95 -8.56 -6.63
CA PHE A 37 20.55 -8.91 -6.83
C PHE A 37 20.38 -10.14 -7.74
N ALA A 38 21.03 -10.17 -8.89
CA ALA A 38 20.97 -11.30 -9.83
C ALA A 38 21.52 -12.59 -9.21
N ARG A 39 22.62 -12.51 -8.45
CA ARG A 39 23.16 -13.67 -7.72
C ARG A 39 22.20 -14.17 -6.64
N ALA A 40 21.58 -13.28 -5.90
CA ALA A 40 20.60 -13.63 -4.86
C ALA A 40 19.34 -14.28 -5.45
N GLU A 41 18.87 -13.77 -6.60
CA GLU A 41 17.72 -14.33 -7.32
C GLU A 41 18.02 -15.74 -7.86
N GLU A 42 19.21 -15.95 -8.46
CA GLU A 42 19.61 -17.26 -8.93
C GLU A 42 19.80 -18.25 -7.76
N GLN A 43 20.36 -17.79 -6.65
CA GLN A 43 20.48 -18.60 -5.43
C GLN A 43 19.10 -18.97 -4.85
N ALA A 44 18.15 -18.04 -4.83
CA ALA A 44 16.78 -18.32 -4.37
C ALA A 44 16.08 -19.33 -5.27
N TRP A 45 16.31 -19.24 -6.59
CA TRP A 45 15.85 -20.24 -7.55
C TRP A 45 16.45 -21.62 -7.28
N ALA A 46 17.78 -21.70 -7.17
CA ALA A 46 18.51 -22.93 -6.96
C ALA A 46 18.19 -23.62 -5.62
N CYS A 47 17.99 -22.85 -4.55
CA CYS A 47 17.64 -23.36 -3.23
C CYS A 47 16.15 -23.76 -3.11
N GLY A 48 15.35 -23.57 -4.15
CA GLY A 48 13.93 -23.92 -4.14
C GLY A 48 13.08 -23.07 -3.19
N ARG A 49 13.56 -21.88 -2.79
CA ARG A 49 12.80 -20.94 -1.93
C ARG A 49 11.89 -20.07 -2.78
N PRO A 50 10.55 -20.32 -2.83
CA PRO A 50 9.68 -19.64 -3.76
C PRO A 50 9.52 -18.15 -3.45
N GLU A 51 9.23 -17.78 -2.20
CA GLU A 51 8.91 -16.40 -1.84
C GLU A 51 10.03 -15.38 -2.12
N PRO A 52 11.28 -15.61 -1.72
CA PRO A 52 12.37 -14.69 -2.07
C PRO A 52 12.56 -14.56 -3.59
N PHE A 53 12.48 -15.66 -4.34
CA PHE A 53 12.59 -15.63 -5.80
C PHE A 53 11.44 -14.85 -6.44
N ILE A 54 10.18 -15.12 -6.03
CA ILE A 54 9.00 -14.41 -6.55
C ILE A 54 9.12 -12.91 -6.30
N SER A 55 9.48 -12.52 -5.09
CA SER A 55 9.63 -11.11 -4.72
C SER A 55 10.71 -10.42 -5.56
N MET A 56 11.85 -11.05 -5.77
CA MET A 56 12.92 -10.51 -6.63
C MET A 56 12.51 -10.45 -8.11
N ALA A 57 11.86 -11.49 -8.64
CA ALA A 57 11.37 -11.50 -10.01
C ALA A 57 10.28 -10.43 -10.25
N GLN A 58 9.43 -10.17 -9.25
CA GLN A 58 8.45 -9.07 -9.29
C GLN A 58 9.13 -7.70 -9.30
N VAL A 59 10.15 -7.48 -8.47
CA VAL A 59 10.95 -6.23 -8.49
C VAL A 59 11.61 -6.05 -9.86
N ARG A 60 12.17 -7.12 -10.45
CA ARG A 60 12.71 -7.06 -11.81
C ARG A 60 11.63 -6.69 -12.83
N ALA A 61 10.48 -7.37 -12.82
CA ALA A 61 9.39 -7.18 -13.77
C ALA A 61 8.82 -5.75 -13.77
N LEU A 62 8.90 -5.04 -12.65
CA LEU A 62 8.50 -3.63 -12.55
C LEU A 62 9.50 -2.67 -13.22
N ASN A 63 10.75 -3.10 -13.39
CA ASN A 63 11.82 -2.23 -13.87
C ASN A 63 12.34 -2.58 -15.27
N GLU A 64 12.12 -3.82 -15.71
CA GLU A 64 12.53 -4.30 -17.03
C GLU A 64 11.55 -5.38 -17.53
N PRO A 65 11.38 -5.53 -18.86
CA PRO A 65 10.52 -6.57 -19.41
C PRO A 65 10.95 -7.96 -18.95
N LEU A 66 10.02 -8.71 -18.37
CA LEU A 66 10.26 -10.09 -17.97
C LEU A 66 9.71 -11.02 -19.05
N GLU A 67 10.60 -11.59 -19.86
CA GLU A 67 10.27 -12.44 -21.00
C GLU A 67 11.05 -13.76 -20.96
N GLY A 68 10.68 -14.72 -21.80
CA GLY A 68 11.38 -15.98 -21.97
C GLY A 68 11.51 -16.80 -20.68
N GLU A 69 12.70 -17.32 -20.40
CA GLU A 69 12.96 -18.21 -19.25
C GLU A 69 12.70 -17.53 -17.89
N GLY A 70 12.97 -16.22 -17.77
CA GLY A 70 12.69 -15.48 -16.53
C GLY A 70 11.21 -15.46 -16.19
N ALA A 71 10.35 -15.21 -17.17
CA ALA A 71 8.90 -15.23 -16.99
C ALA A 71 8.40 -16.67 -16.68
N ARG A 72 8.93 -17.68 -17.34
CA ARG A 72 8.59 -19.10 -17.08
C ARG A 72 8.95 -19.52 -15.65
N ARG A 73 10.13 -19.16 -15.17
CA ARG A 73 10.57 -19.42 -13.79
C ARG A 73 9.63 -18.76 -12.77
N LEU A 74 9.24 -17.51 -13.02
CA LEU A 74 8.30 -16.81 -12.15
C LEU A 74 6.94 -17.51 -12.12
N VAL A 75 6.37 -17.85 -13.27
CA VAL A 75 5.09 -18.57 -13.36
C VAL A 75 5.13 -19.88 -12.58
N ARG A 76 6.18 -20.70 -12.76
CA ARG A 76 6.33 -21.96 -12.03
C ARG A 76 6.36 -21.75 -10.52
N ARG A 77 7.13 -20.77 -10.03
CA ARG A 77 7.19 -20.48 -8.59
C ARG A 77 5.88 -19.93 -8.04
N LEU A 78 5.16 -19.13 -8.81
CA LEU A 78 3.83 -18.64 -8.43
C LEU A 78 2.83 -19.81 -8.31
N ILE A 79 2.85 -20.76 -9.26
CA ILE A 79 2.01 -21.97 -9.20
C ILE A 79 2.41 -22.85 -8.01
N GLU A 80 3.68 -23.12 -7.78
CA GLU A 80 4.19 -23.89 -6.64
C GLU A 80 3.80 -23.25 -5.29
N SER A 81 3.78 -21.92 -5.24
CA SER A 81 3.37 -21.14 -4.06
C SER A 81 1.85 -20.89 -4.00
N ARG A 82 1.07 -21.51 -4.88
CA ARG A 82 -0.39 -21.38 -4.96
C ARG A 82 -0.89 -19.96 -5.23
N ARG A 83 -0.03 -19.08 -5.78
CA ARG A 83 -0.35 -17.70 -6.17
C ARG A 83 -0.90 -17.66 -7.61
N PHE A 84 -1.96 -18.43 -7.85
CA PHE A 84 -2.49 -18.69 -9.18
C PHE A 84 -3.02 -17.45 -9.91
N GLY A 85 -3.59 -16.50 -9.16
CA GLY A 85 -4.05 -15.23 -9.73
C GLY A 85 -2.91 -14.43 -10.34
N GLU A 86 -1.77 -14.37 -9.68
CA GLU A 86 -0.58 -13.69 -10.17
C GLU A 86 0.08 -14.44 -11.32
N ALA A 87 0.14 -15.78 -11.24
CA ALA A 87 0.60 -16.60 -12.36
C ALA A 87 -0.24 -16.34 -13.62
N LEU A 88 -1.55 -16.24 -13.47
CA LEU A 88 -2.46 -15.93 -14.57
C LEU A 88 -2.20 -14.53 -15.17
N GLN A 89 -1.94 -13.52 -14.34
CA GLN A 89 -1.58 -12.17 -14.82
C GLN A 89 -0.31 -12.19 -15.68
N VAL A 90 0.72 -12.93 -15.25
CA VAL A 90 1.95 -13.10 -16.03
C VAL A 90 1.66 -13.83 -17.34
N LEU A 91 0.89 -14.93 -17.31
CA LEU A 91 0.55 -15.74 -18.48
C LEU A 91 -0.37 -15.03 -19.49
N GLN A 92 -1.08 -13.98 -19.09
CA GLN A 92 -1.91 -13.18 -19.98
C GLN A 92 -1.13 -12.10 -20.76
N GLN A 93 0.16 -11.92 -20.48
CA GLN A 93 0.99 -10.95 -21.20
C GLN A 93 1.09 -11.27 -22.69
N PRO A 94 1.11 -10.26 -23.59
CA PRO A 94 1.03 -10.49 -25.05
C PRO A 94 2.19 -11.30 -25.64
N HIS A 95 3.37 -11.32 -25.01
CA HIS A 95 4.53 -12.05 -25.52
C HIS A 95 4.30 -13.56 -25.59
N TRP A 96 3.53 -14.15 -24.65
CA TRP A 96 3.22 -15.57 -24.65
C TRP A 96 2.50 -16.04 -25.93
N ARG A 97 1.63 -15.20 -26.47
CA ARG A 97 0.89 -15.49 -27.71
C ARG A 97 1.79 -15.55 -28.95
N ARG A 98 3.01 -15.01 -28.85
CA ARG A 98 3.99 -15.00 -29.94
C ARG A 98 4.94 -16.20 -29.87
N GLU A 99 4.96 -16.93 -28.76
CA GLU A 99 5.79 -18.11 -28.61
C GLU A 99 5.23 -19.26 -29.47
N ALA A 100 6.09 -19.84 -30.30
CA ALA A 100 5.73 -21.01 -31.11
C ALA A 100 5.55 -22.28 -30.25
N ASP A 101 6.24 -22.35 -29.11
CA ASP A 101 6.08 -23.39 -28.10
C ASP A 101 4.86 -23.08 -27.22
N ARG A 102 3.85 -23.95 -27.29
CA ARG A 102 2.60 -23.82 -26.52
C ARG A 102 2.66 -24.52 -25.16
N SER A 103 3.83 -24.88 -24.65
CA SER A 103 3.98 -25.53 -23.33
C SER A 103 3.40 -24.67 -22.19
N TRP A 104 3.41 -23.35 -22.32
CA TRP A 104 2.82 -22.41 -21.36
C TRP A 104 1.30 -22.58 -21.16
N LEU A 105 0.60 -23.22 -22.10
CA LEU A 105 -0.83 -23.54 -21.93
C LEU A 105 -1.05 -24.57 -20.82
N PHE A 106 -0.05 -25.39 -20.53
CA PHE A 106 -0.12 -26.31 -19.41
C PHE A 106 -0.05 -25.57 -18.06
N GLU A 107 0.86 -24.61 -17.94
CA GLU A 107 0.93 -23.73 -16.78
C GLU A 107 -0.35 -22.91 -16.62
N LEU A 108 -0.91 -22.43 -17.73
CA LEU A 108 -2.21 -21.73 -17.72
C LEU A 108 -3.33 -22.63 -17.22
N ALA A 109 -3.40 -23.89 -17.66
CA ALA A 109 -4.39 -24.86 -17.18
C ALA A 109 -4.24 -25.12 -15.67
N TRP A 110 -3.02 -25.19 -15.15
CA TRP A 110 -2.75 -25.30 -13.71
C TRP A 110 -3.18 -24.05 -12.95
N ALA A 111 -2.92 -22.85 -13.47
CA ALA A 111 -3.35 -21.61 -12.82
C ALA A 111 -4.89 -21.51 -12.77
N GLU A 112 -5.59 -21.86 -13.85
CA GLU A 112 -7.05 -21.90 -13.87
C GLU A 112 -7.62 -22.98 -12.92
N LEU A 113 -6.97 -24.15 -12.83
CA LEU A 113 -7.35 -25.18 -11.86
C LEU A 113 -7.16 -24.70 -10.42
N GLY A 114 -6.04 -24.04 -10.14
CA GLY A 114 -5.75 -23.46 -8.83
C GLY A 114 -6.79 -22.42 -8.41
N LEU A 115 -7.40 -21.73 -9.37
CA LEU A 115 -8.50 -20.79 -9.16
C LEU A 115 -9.89 -21.49 -9.16
N ALA A 116 -9.94 -22.83 -9.07
CA ALA A 116 -11.15 -23.65 -9.11
C ALA A 116 -11.99 -23.49 -10.40
N ARG A 117 -11.40 -23.06 -11.51
CA ARG A 117 -12.08 -22.83 -12.80
C ARG A 117 -11.95 -24.08 -13.68
N LEU A 118 -12.66 -25.16 -13.34
CA LEU A 118 -12.54 -26.47 -13.96
C LEU A 118 -12.73 -26.44 -15.49
N ASP A 119 -13.75 -25.77 -15.97
CA ASP A 119 -14.07 -25.74 -17.41
C ASP A 119 -12.96 -25.04 -18.20
N ARG A 120 -12.40 -23.93 -17.67
CA ARG A 120 -11.29 -23.21 -18.29
C ARG A 120 -10.01 -24.04 -18.27
N ALA A 121 -9.70 -24.69 -17.14
CA ALA A 121 -8.56 -25.58 -17.05
C ALA A 121 -8.67 -26.74 -18.05
N ALA A 122 -9.86 -27.32 -18.24
CA ALA A 122 -10.11 -28.37 -19.22
C ALA A 122 -9.92 -27.86 -20.67
N ALA A 123 -10.46 -26.70 -21.01
CA ALA A 123 -10.29 -26.10 -22.33
C ALA A 123 -8.81 -25.83 -22.67
N MET A 124 -8.07 -25.24 -21.74
CA MET A 124 -6.62 -24.98 -21.94
C MET A 124 -5.82 -26.28 -22.08
N LEU A 125 -6.21 -27.32 -21.36
CA LEU A 125 -5.57 -28.63 -21.45
C LEU A 125 -5.83 -29.33 -22.80
N GLU A 126 -6.99 -29.15 -23.38
CA GLU A 126 -7.30 -29.65 -24.74
C GLU A 126 -6.47 -28.92 -25.78
N GLU A 127 -6.35 -27.59 -25.68
CA GLU A 127 -5.51 -26.79 -26.58
C GLU A 127 -4.02 -27.16 -26.45
N ALA A 128 -3.51 -27.38 -25.22
CA ALA A 128 -2.13 -27.82 -24.97
C ALA A 128 -1.85 -29.22 -25.56
N SER A 129 -2.84 -30.08 -25.68
CA SER A 129 -2.68 -31.47 -26.15
C SER A 129 -2.28 -31.57 -27.63
N ALA A 130 -2.40 -30.50 -28.39
CA ALA A 130 -1.98 -30.45 -29.79
C ALA A 130 -0.45 -30.34 -29.99
N GLY A 131 0.34 -30.22 -28.90
CA GLY A 131 1.79 -30.03 -28.90
C GLY A 131 2.53 -31.14 -28.13
N GLY A 132 3.26 -32.00 -28.79
CA GLY A 132 4.40 -32.84 -28.38
C GLY A 132 4.26 -33.90 -27.27
N ALA A 133 5.11 -34.91 -27.28
CA ALA A 133 5.02 -36.13 -26.44
C ALA A 133 5.38 -35.93 -24.95
N GLU A 134 6.17 -34.93 -24.58
CA GLU A 134 6.65 -34.75 -23.20
C GLU A 134 5.53 -34.22 -22.28
N ALA A 135 4.64 -33.42 -22.84
CA ALA A 135 3.44 -32.91 -22.13
C ALA A 135 2.37 -34.01 -21.95
N ALA A 136 2.35 -35.05 -22.76
CA ALA A 136 1.27 -36.05 -22.80
C ALA A 136 1.02 -36.77 -21.45
N SER A 137 2.09 -37.08 -20.71
CA SER A 137 1.98 -37.74 -19.39
C SER A 137 1.40 -36.81 -18.33
N GLN A 138 1.80 -35.54 -18.31
CA GLN A 138 1.33 -34.53 -17.37
C GLN A 138 -0.11 -34.14 -17.69
N ILE A 139 -0.45 -33.98 -18.96
CA ILE A 139 -1.80 -33.74 -19.47
C ILE A 139 -2.75 -34.87 -19.04
N LYS A 140 -2.33 -36.15 -19.19
CA LYS A 140 -3.13 -37.29 -18.76
C LYS A 140 -3.41 -37.29 -17.27
N ARG A 141 -2.42 -36.96 -16.44
CA ARG A 141 -2.57 -36.85 -14.98
C ARG A 141 -3.55 -35.73 -14.60
N LEU A 142 -3.44 -34.56 -15.22
CA LEU A 142 -4.31 -33.43 -14.93
C LEU A 142 -5.75 -33.70 -15.38
N ARG A 143 -5.96 -34.34 -16.53
CA ARG A 143 -7.29 -34.79 -16.97
C ARG A 143 -7.94 -35.76 -15.98
N ALA A 144 -7.19 -36.75 -15.50
CA ALA A 144 -7.69 -37.68 -14.49
C ALA A 144 -8.07 -36.97 -13.18
N ALA A 145 -7.30 -35.93 -12.80
CA ALA A 145 -7.59 -35.11 -11.64
C ALA A 145 -8.90 -34.32 -11.79
N LEU A 146 -9.10 -33.67 -12.97
CA LEU A 146 -10.33 -32.92 -13.27
C LEU A 146 -11.58 -33.83 -13.23
N ILE A 147 -11.52 -35.02 -13.82
CA ILE A 147 -12.62 -36.00 -13.76
C ILE A 147 -12.91 -36.41 -12.33
N SER A 148 -11.87 -36.65 -11.52
CA SER A 148 -12.03 -37.01 -10.10
C SER A 148 -12.68 -35.89 -9.28
N LEU A 149 -12.29 -34.64 -9.51
CA LEU A 149 -12.88 -33.48 -8.86
C LEU A 149 -14.37 -33.32 -9.20
N GLY A 150 -14.74 -33.41 -10.47
CA GLY A 150 -16.14 -33.31 -10.90
C GLY A 150 -17.04 -34.36 -10.23
N LYS A 151 -16.55 -35.60 -10.08
CA LYS A 151 -17.28 -36.66 -9.37
C LYS A 151 -17.46 -36.36 -7.87
N LEU A 152 -16.40 -35.87 -7.21
CA LEU A 152 -16.47 -35.50 -5.78
C LEU A 152 -17.36 -34.30 -5.55
N GLN A 153 -17.31 -33.31 -6.44
CA GLN A 153 -18.16 -32.13 -6.36
C GLN A 153 -19.65 -32.47 -6.49
N LEU A 154 -19.99 -33.36 -7.41
CA LEU A 154 -21.34 -33.86 -7.55
C LEU A 154 -21.79 -34.63 -6.28
N ALA A 155 -20.97 -35.55 -5.76
CA ALA A 155 -21.28 -36.33 -4.55
C ALA A 155 -21.46 -35.43 -3.32
N ALA A 156 -20.61 -34.43 -3.12
CA ALA A 156 -20.71 -33.46 -2.03
C ALA A 156 -22.00 -32.62 -2.13
N GLY A 157 -22.37 -32.18 -3.32
CA GLY A 157 -23.58 -31.39 -3.58
C GLY A 157 -24.86 -32.20 -3.37
N GLU A 158 -24.88 -33.50 -3.75
CA GLU A 158 -26.03 -34.36 -3.61
C GLU A 158 -26.24 -34.88 -2.16
N SER A 159 -25.13 -35.18 -1.46
CA SER A 159 -25.22 -35.78 -0.12
C SER A 159 -25.46 -34.78 1.00
N GLY A 160 -24.90 -33.58 0.85
CA GLY A 160 -24.89 -32.55 1.89
C GLY A 160 -24.17 -32.98 3.18
N ARG A 161 -23.32 -34.03 3.14
CA ARG A 161 -22.58 -34.56 4.30
C ARG A 161 -21.16 -34.05 4.33
N TRP A 162 -20.61 -33.92 5.54
CA TRP A 162 -19.26 -33.43 5.75
C TRP A 162 -18.18 -34.32 5.13
N GLU A 163 -18.34 -35.64 5.20
CA GLU A 163 -17.36 -36.60 4.72
C GLU A 163 -17.06 -36.43 3.23
N GLU A 164 -18.09 -36.21 2.41
CA GLU A 164 -17.92 -35.96 0.98
C GLU A 164 -17.34 -34.58 0.71
N THR A 165 -17.75 -33.57 1.47
CA THR A 165 -17.17 -32.22 1.38
C THR A 165 -15.70 -32.23 1.78
N GLN A 166 -15.33 -32.95 2.84
CA GLN A 166 -13.95 -33.12 3.27
C GLN A 166 -13.13 -33.82 2.18
N ALA A 167 -13.62 -34.89 1.60
CA ALA A 167 -12.94 -35.62 0.52
C ALA A 167 -12.70 -34.71 -0.70
N LEU A 168 -13.68 -33.86 -1.04
CA LEU A 168 -13.56 -32.87 -2.10
C LEU A 168 -12.51 -31.81 -1.74
N ALA A 169 -12.57 -31.23 -0.56
CA ALA A 169 -11.62 -30.21 -0.09
C ALA A 169 -10.18 -30.76 -0.04
N GLU A 170 -9.98 -31.98 0.50
CA GLU A 170 -8.67 -32.63 0.50
C GLU A 170 -8.15 -32.89 -0.91
N ARG A 171 -9.03 -33.24 -1.85
CA ARG A 171 -8.65 -33.43 -3.26
C ARG A 171 -8.19 -32.12 -3.88
N TRP A 172 -8.89 -31.02 -3.64
CA TRP A 172 -8.48 -29.69 -4.07
C TRP A 172 -7.12 -29.30 -3.50
N LEU A 173 -6.90 -29.50 -2.20
CA LEU A 173 -5.61 -29.20 -1.54
C LEU A 173 -4.46 -30.04 -2.13
N LYS A 174 -4.68 -31.33 -2.42
CA LYS A 174 -3.69 -32.21 -3.08
C LYS A 174 -3.33 -31.74 -4.50
N LEU A 175 -4.22 -31.05 -5.17
CA LEU A 175 -4.01 -30.43 -6.48
C LEU A 175 -3.48 -29.00 -6.38
N GLY A 176 -3.27 -28.50 -5.16
CA GLY A 176 -2.74 -27.18 -4.92
C GLY A 176 -3.76 -26.05 -4.95
N SER A 177 -5.05 -26.32 -5.08
CA SER A 177 -6.10 -25.31 -5.08
C SER A 177 -6.71 -25.12 -3.68
N ASP A 178 -6.22 -24.16 -2.93
CA ASP A 178 -6.85 -23.75 -1.66
C ASP A 178 -8.21 -23.11 -1.91
N ARG A 179 -8.33 -22.37 -3.01
CA ARG A 179 -9.59 -21.77 -3.44
C ARG A 179 -10.70 -22.81 -3.59
N GLY A 180 -10.47 -23.90 -4.33
CA GLY A 180 -11.45 -24.96 -4.50
C GLY A 180 -11.84 -25.64 -3.19
N ALA A 181 -10.88 -25.80 -2.27
CA ALA A 181 -11.16 -26.35 -0.93
C ALA A 181 -12.06 -25.41 -0.11
N PHE A 182 -11.77 -24.11 -0.11
CA PHE A 182 -12.58 -23.12 0.61
C PHE A 182 -13.97 -22.97 0.01
N GLU A 183 -14.11 -22.95 -1.32
CA GLU A 183 -15.42 -22.92 -1.99
C GLU A 183 -16.28 -24.12 -1.61
N ALA A 184 -15.72 -25.34 -1.60
CA ALA A 184 -16.42 -26.55 -1.20
C ALA A 184 -16.94 -26.47 0.25
N VAL A 185 -16.11 -25.97 1.17
CA VAL A 185 -16.50 -25.81 2.58
C VAL A 185 -17.53 -24.68 2.74
N ALA A 186 -17.37 -23.57 2.03
CA ALA A 186 -18.34 -22.47 2.07
C ALA A 186 -19.72 -22.91 1.58
N GLU A 187 -19.77 -23.69 0.51
CA GLU A 187 -21.02 -24.24 -0.03
C GLU A 187 -21.71 -25.18 0.97
N PHE A 188 -20.96 -26.11 1.58
CA PHE A 188 -21.43 -26.98 2.62
C PHE A 188 -22.04 -26.19 3.80
N LEU A 189 -21.35 -25.17 4.29
CA LEU A 189 -21.80 -24.34 5.41
C LEU A 189 -23.05 -23.52 5.06
N ARG A 190 -23.15 -23.02 3.83
CA ARG A 190 -24.34 -22.29 3.35
C ARG A 190 -25.56 -23.21 3.20
N ALA A 191 -25.35 -24.43 2.77
CA ALA A 191 -26.41 -25.45 2.70
C ALA A 191 -26.92 -25.89 4.07
N GLY A 192 -26.37 -25.35 5.17
CA GLY A 192 -26.80 -25.69 6.52
C GLY A 192 -26.03 -26.85 7.17
N GLY A 193 -24.93 -27.27 6.54
CA GLY A 193 -24.03 -28.30 7.04
C GLY A 193 -23.49 -28.01 8.43
N THR A 194 -23.39 -29.02 9.28
CA THR A 194 -22.87 -28.90 10.64
C THR A 194 -21.54 -29.62 10.78
N LEU A 195 -20.60 -29.00 11.50
CA LEU A 195 -19.32 -29.61 11.88
C LEU A 195 -19.37 -29.96 13.36
N ASP A 196 -18.94 -31.16 13.75
CA ASP A 196 -18.69 -31.49 15.14
C ASP A 196 -17.46 -30.76 15.69
N GLN A 197 -17.16 -30.89 16.97
CA GLN A 197 -16.08 -30.17 17.61
C GLN A 197 -14.70 -30.55 17.03
N GLN A 198 -14.48 -31.81 16.70
CA GLN A 198 -13.22 -32.30 16.17
C GLN A 198 -13.02 -31.83 14.72
N GLN A 199 -14.05 -31.92 13.90
CA GLN A 199 -14.06 -31.42 12.50
C GLN A 199 -13.77 -29.91 12.43
N ARG A 200 -14.37 -29.13 13.35
CA ARG A 200 -14.10 -27.68 13.47
C ARG A 200 -12.63 -27.37 13.77
N LEU A 201 -12.04 -28.09 14.74
CA LEU A 201 -10.64 -27.87 15.11
C LEU A 201 -9.69 -28.23 13.96
N GLN A 202 -9.94 -29.33 13.27
CA GLN A 202 -9.16 -29.76 12.10
C GLN A 202 -9.26 -28.72 10.97
N PHE A 203 -10.47 -28.27 10.69
CA PHE A 203 -10.71 -27.26 9.67
C PHE A 203 -10.02 -25.94 9.99
N LEU A 204 -10.14 -25.44 11.22
CA LEU A 204 -9.48 -24.22 11.66
C LEU A 204 -7.95 -24.33 11.62
N ALA A 205 -7.39 -25.48 12.00
CA ALA A 205 -5.96 -25.73 11.89
C ALA A 205 -5.46 -25.71 10.44
N THR A 206 -6.25 -26.28 9.51
CA THR A 206 -5.96 -26.25 8.08
C THR A 206 -6.02 -24.84 7.54
N LEU A 207 -7.06 -24.08 7.88
CA LEU A 207 -7.19 -22.66 7.53
C LEU A 207 -6.02 -21.83 8.03
N GLN A 208 -5.64 -21.99 9.29
CA GLN A 208 -4.51 -21.26 9.88
C GLN A 208 -3.20 -21.57 9.15
N THR A 209 -2.97 -22.84 8.80
CA THR A 209 -1.77 -23.26 8.07
C THR A 209 -1.72 -22.63 6.70
N ILE A 210 -2.83 -22.65 5.96
CA ILE A 210 -2.90 -22.07 4.61
C ILE A 210 -2.73 -20.54 4.66
N LEU A 211 -3.41 -19.87 5.58
CA LEU A 211 -3.29 -18.42 5.75
C LEU A 211 -1.88 -18.00 6.15
N SER A 212 -1.20 -18.75 7.02
CA SER A 212 0.18 -18.45 7.41
C SER A 212 1.17 -18.59 6.24
N LEU A 213 0.89 -19.47 5.30
CA LEU A 213 1.70 -19.67 4.11
C LEU A 213 1.51 -18.58 3.05
N HIS A 214 0.26 -18.10 2.87
CA HIS A 214 -0.09 -17.19 1.78
C HIS A 214 -0.29 -15.74 2.22
N HIS A 215 -0.54 -15.52 3.51
CA HIS A 215 -0.78 -14.20 4.11
C HIS A 215 0.01 -14.09 5.43
N PRO A 216 1.34 -13.92 5.37
CA PRO A 216 2.20 -13.81 6.56
C PRO A 216 1.75 -12.69 7.52
N ASP A 217 1.01 -11.71 7.01
CA ASP A 217 0.42 -10.61 7.80
C ASP A 217 -0.93 -10.97 8.45
N ALA A 218 -1.46 -12.18 8.23
CA ALA A 218 -2.67 -12.61 8.92
C ALA A 218 -2.37 -12.79 10.41
N PRO A 219 -3.15 -12.18 11.32
CA PRO A 219 -2.87 -12.27 12.75
C PRO A 219 -2.90 -13.73 13.23
N ALA A 220 -1.83 -14.17 13.90
CA ALA A 220 -1.69 -15.55 14.39
C ALA A 220 -2.81 -15.99 15.35
N ASN A 221 -3.47 -15.04 16.01
CA ASN A 221 -4.56 -15.24 16.97
C ASN A 221 -5.97 -15.14 16.33
N LEU A 222 -6.06 -14.93 15.01
CA LEU A 222 -7.33 -14.86 14.29
C LEU A 222 -8.25 -16.05 14.61
N PHE A 223 -7.68 -17.22 14.75
CA PHE A 223 -8.41 -18.47 14.93
C PHE A 223 -8.55 -18.94 16.38
N GLN A 224 -7.72 -18.46 17.31
CA GLN A 224 -7.88 -18.78 18.74
C GLN A 224 -9.19 -18.23 19.31
N SER A 225 -9.58 -17.02 18.91
CA SER A 225 -10.85 -16.42 19.30
C SER A 225 -12.08 -17.07 18.64
N MET A 226 -11.91 -17.77 17.51
CA MET A 226 -12.99 -18.43 16.79
C MET A 226 -13.35 -19.80 17.34
N GLY A 227 -12.42 -20.50 17.98
CA GLY A 227 -12.66 -21.87 18.52
C GLY A 227 -13.77 -21.93 19.56
N SER A 228 -14.04 -20.83 20.28
CA SER A 228 -15.09 -20.74 21.30
C SER A 228 -16.46 -20.30 20.76
N VAL A 229 -16.55 -19.84 19.51
CA VAL A 229 -17.69 -19.05 19.01
C VAL A 229 -18.54 -19.76 17.93
N LEU A 230 -18.12 -20.91 17.38
CA LEU A 230 -18.74 -21.51 16.18
C LEU A 230 -20.01 -22.38 16.45
N ASN A 231 -20.83 -22.04 17.42
CA ASN A 231 -21.96 -22.89 17.82
C ASN A 231 -23.34 -22.49 17.26
N THR A 232 -23.48 -21.33 16.61
CA THR A 232 -24.78 -20.84 16.11
C THR A 232 -24.84 -20.78 14.59
N SER A 233 -26.06 -20.69 14.02
CA SER A 233 -26.25 -20.53 12.58
C SER A 233 -25.62 -19.21 12.02
N ALA A 234 -25.62 -18.15 12.83
CA ALA A 234 -24.95 -16.88 12.46
C ALA A 234 -23.44 -17.08 12.30
N GLN A 235 -22.82 -17.87 13.17
CA GLN A 235 -21.38 -18.16 13.13
C GLN A 235 -20.97 -19.04 11.95
N ARG A 236 -21.82 -20.00 11.55
CA ARG A 236 -21.60 -20.80 10.34
C ARG A 236 -21.62 -19.94 9.08
N ARG A 237 -22.54 -18.95 9.03
CA ARG A 237 -22.59 -18.00 7.91
C ARG A 237 -21.30 -17.18 7.83
N VAL A 238 -20.83 -16.66 8.96
CA VAL A 238 -19.54 -15.93 9.03
C VAL A 238 -18.38 -16.80 8.53
N LEU A 239 -18.30 -18.07 8.94
CA LEU A 239 -17.25 -18.97 8.47
C LEU A 239 -17.38 -19.26 6.96
N ALA A 240 -18.60 -19.41 6.43
CA ALA A 240 -18.84 -19.55 5.01
C ALA A 240 -18.37 -18.30 4.24
N ASP A 241 -18.64 -17.11 4.76
CA ASP A 241 -18.21 -15.85 4.16
C ASP A 241 -16.69 -15.70 4.16
N ILE A 242 -16.02 -16.18 5.23
CA ILE A 242 -14.56 -16.26 5.27
C ILE A 242 -14.02 -17.20 4.20
N CYS A 243 -14.55 -18.42 4.13
CA CYS A 243 -14.11 -19.39 3.14
C CYS A 243 -14.31 -18.85 1.72
N THR A 244 -15.42 -18.16 1.46
CA THR A 244 -15.71 -17.51 0.19
C THR A 244 -14.73 -16.35 -0.10
N ALA A 245 -14.39 -15.55 0.90
CA ALA A 245 -13.40 -14.49 0.77
C ALA A 245 -12.02 -15.05 0.46
N LEU A 246 -11.60 -16.10 1.17
CA LEU A 246 -10.33 -16.79 0.94
C LEU A 246 -10.27 -17.45 -0.43
N ALA A 247 -11.39 -17.94 -0.92
CA ALA A 247 -11.55 -18.41 -2.29
C ALA A 247 -11.52 -17.27 -3.33
N GLY A 248 -11.51 -16.01 -2.89
CA GLY A 248 -11.59 -14.84 -3.78
C GLY A 248 -12.98 -14.62 -4.38
N GLY A 249 -14.01 -15.24 -3.81
CA GLY A 249 -15.40 -15.22 -4.30
C GLY A 249 -16.36 -14.31 -3.52
N ALA A 250 -16.01 -13.87 -2.30
CA ALA A 250 -16.88 -13.00 -1.51
C ALA A 250 -17.01 -11.62 -2.12
N ALA A 251 -18.20 -11.04 -2.05
CA ALA A 251 -18.37 -9.62 -2.31
C ALA A 251 -17.84 -8.80 -1.13
N ALA A 252 -17.26 -7.62 -1.40
CA ALA A 252 -16.75 -6.74 -0.34
C ALA A 252 -17.86 -6.36 0.65
N GLU A 253 -19.09 -6.22 0.19
CA GLU A 253 -20.28 -5.91 0.99
C GLU A 253 -20.56 -6.99 2.05
N ASP A 254 -20.32 -8.26 1.76
CA ASP A 254 -20.53 -9.37 2.70
C ASP A 254 -19.48 -9.33 3.81
N LEU A 255 -18.23 -9.00 3.47
CA LEU A 255 -17.16 -8.80 4.44
C LEU A 255 -17.39 -7.56 5.30
N GLU A 256 -17.89 -6.46 4.73
CA GLU A 256 -18.20 -5.23 5.45
C GLU A 256 -19.29 -5.44 6.53
N ARG A 257 -20.21 -6.38 6.34
CA ARG A 257 -21.29 -6.72 7.29
C ARG A 257 -20.85 -7.65 8.42
N THR A 258 -19.65 -8.21 8.36
CA THR A 258 -19.15 -9.14 9.36
C THR A 258 -18.64 -8.41 10.60
N ASP A 259 -19.11 -8.77 11.79
CA ASP A 259 -18.75 -8.11 13.07
C ASP A 259 -17.30 -8.41 13.54
N TYR A 260 -16.56 -9.26 12.85
CA TYR A 260 -15.22 -9.68 13.24
C TYR A 260 -14.15 -8.97 12.41
N ALA A 261 -13.53 -7.93 12.97
CA ALA A 261 -12.50 -7.10 12.31
C ALA A 261 -11.34 -7.94 11.72
N ALA A 262 -10.87 -8.94 12.45
CA ALA A 262 -9.78 -9.79 12.01
C ALA A 262 -10.13 -10.61 10.76
N LEU A 263 -11.38 -11.03 10.62
CA LEU A 263 -11.87 -11.78 9.47
C LEU A 263 -12.01 -10.88 8.25
N ARG A 264 -12.54 -9.67 8.46
CA ARG A 264 -12.63 -8.65 7.41
C ARG A 264 -11.23 -8.31 6.89
N ALA A 265 -10.25 -8.17 7.78
CA ALA A 265 -8.86 -7.91 7.40
C ALA A 265 -8.24 -9.08 6.60
N ALA A 266 -8.44 -10.33 7.04
CA ALA A 266 -7.99 -11.50 6.29
C ALA A 266 -8.68 -11.61 4.92
N GLY A 267 -9.99 -11.34 4.87
CA GLY A 267 -10.74 -11.29 3.62
C GLY A 267 -10.22 -10.19 2.66
N ALA A 268 -9.88 -9.01 3.17
CA ALA A 268 -9.30 -7.94 2.37
C ALA A 268 -7.94 -8.36 1.77
N LEU A 269 -7.09 -9.03 2.55
CA LEU A 269 -5.81 -9.56 2.04
C LEU A 269 -6.03 -10.64 0.97
N ALA A 270 -7.01 -11.53 1.16
CA ALA A 270 -7.37 -12.53 0.16
C ALA A 270 -7.90 -11.90 -1.15
N LEU A 271 -8.74 -10.85 -1.04
CA LEU A 271 -9.20 -10.08 -2.19
C LEU A 271 -8.03 -9.42 -2.94
N ALA A 272 -7.09 -8.82 -2.22
CA ALA A 272 -5.90 -8.22 -2.82
C ALA A 272 -5.03 -9.27 -3.53
N GLY A 273 -4.79 -10.43 -2.91
CA GLY A 273 -4.08 -11.56 -3.51
C GLY A 273 -4.78 -12.14 -4.74
N ALA A 274 -6.10 -12.02 -4.83
CA ALA A 274 -6.89 -12.37 -6.02
C ALA A 274 -6.93 -11.28 -7.10
N GLY A 275 -6.19 -10.17 -6.93
CA GLY A 275 -6.19 -9.02 -7.86
C GLY A 275 -7.40 -8.09 -7.70
N ARG A 276 -8.25 -8.27 -6.68
CA ARG A 276 -9.47 -7.49 -6.41
C ARG A 276 -9.17 -6.32 -5.47
N LEU A 277 -8.19 -5.47 -5.85
CA LEU A 277 -7.67 -4.39 -4.99
C LEU A 277 -8.74 -3.38 -4.57
N GLU A 278 -9.66 -3.02 -5.45
CA GLU A 278 -10.72 -2.04 -5.13
C GLU A 278 -11.63 -2.53 -4.00
N GLU A 279 -11.96 -3.81 -4.02
CA GLU A 279 -12.79 -4.43 -2.98
C GLU A 279 -12.02 -4.58 -1.66
N ALA A 280 -10.74 -4.94 -1.74
CA ALA A 280 -9.85 -4.96 -0.58
C ALA A 280 -9.73 -3.57 0.07
N ILE A 281 -9.58 -2.51 -0.74
CA ILE A 281 -9.54 -1.11 -0.30
C ILE A 281 -10.84 -0.75 0.43
N ARG A 282 -12.02 -1.10 -0.11
CA ARG A 282 -13.31 -0.84 0.56
C ARG A 282 -13.40 -1.49 1.93
N VAL A 283 -13.03 -2.76 2.04
CA VAL A 283 -13.06 -3.50 3.31
C VAL A 283 -12.10 -2.88 4.34
N LEU A 284 -10.87 -2.55 3.94
CA LEU A 284 -9.89 -1.92 4.83
C LEU A 284 -10.29 -0.50 5.23
N ALA A 285 -10.90 0.27 4.32
CA ALA A 285 -11.42 1.59 4.63
C ALA A 285 -12.53 1.51 5.71
N ALA A 286 -13.45 0.56 5.58
CA ALA A 286 -14.48 0.32 6.57
C ALA A 286 -13.91 -0.13 7.93
N LEU A 287 -12.83 -0.95 7.92
CA LEU A 287 -12.12 -1.33 9.15
C LEU A 287 -11.40 -0.14 9.80
N THR A 288 -10.75 0.70 9.00
CA THR A 288 -10.05 1.90 9.49
C THR A 288 -11.05 2.87 10.14
N HIS A 289 -12.25 2.97 9.57
CA HIS A 289 -13.33 3.78 10.15
C HIS A 289 -13.87 3.20 11.46
N ALA A 290 -14.14 1.91 11.50
CA ALA A 290 -14.72 1.25 12.67
C ALA A 290 -13.74 1.12 13.85
N TYR A 291 -12.44 1.11 13.58
CA TYR A 291 -11.38 0.92 14.57
C TYR A 291 -10.25 1.94 14.38
N PRO A 292 -10.49 3.25 14.60
CA PRO A 292 -9.51 4.31 14.31
C PRO A 292 -8.21 4.19 15.14
N GLY A 293 -8.30 3.60 16.34
CA GLY A 293 -7.13 3.34 17.18
C GLY A 293 -6.30 2.11 16.79
N ASN A 294 -6.71 1.35 15.77
CA ASN A 294 -5.95 0.18 15.33
C ASN A 294 -4.90 0.56 14.28
N GLU A 295 -3.67 0.68 14.71
CA GLU A 295 -2.53 1.09 13.87
C GLU A 295 -2.22 0.14 12.69
N ASN A 296 -2.84 -1.06 12.63
CA ASN A 296 -2.56 -2.03 11.57
C ASN A 296 -3.39 -1.83 10.30
N PHE A 297 -4.56 -1.18 10.36
CA PHE A 297 -5.44 -1.08 9.20
C PHE A 297 -5.07 0.05 8.26
N ARG A 298 -4.74 1.23 8.78
CA ARG A 298 -4.39 2.40 7.99
C ARG A 298 -3.15 2.20 7.09
N PRO A 299 -2.02 1.65 7.56
CA PRO A 299 -0.86 1.39 6.68
C PRO A 299 -1.17 0.37 5.57
N ARG A 300 -2.02 -0.62 5.84
CA ARG A 300 -2.46 -1.59 4.83
C ARG A 300 -3.36 -0.95 3.78
N LEU A 301 -4.27 -0.08 4.22
CA LEU A 301 -5.10 0.71 3.31
C LEU A 301 -4.25 1.60 2.41
N ASP A 302 -3.30 2.35 2.98
CA ASP A 302 -2.36 3.20 2.24
C ASP A 302 -1.61 2.41 1.17
N ARG A 303 -1.04 1.29 1.56
CA ARG A 303 -0.32 0.42 0.65
C ARG A 303 -1.18 -0.08 -0.51
N MET A 304 -2.41 -0.55 -0.26
CA MET A 304 -3.29 -1.05 -1.32
C MET A 304 -3.73 0.07 -2.27
N VAL A 305 -4.01 1.27 -1.75
CA VAL A 305 -4.28 2.45 -2.58
C VAL A 305 -3.06 2.79 -3.43
N GLY A 306 -1.86 2.78 -2.84
CA GLY A 306 -0.61 3.01 -3.56
C GLY A 306 -0.38 1.98 -4.68
N GLN A 307 -0.55 0.69 -4.40
CA GLN A 307 -0.44 -0.38 -5.41
C GLN A 307 -1.43 -0.19 -6.56
N ARG A 308 -2.65 0.25 -6.27
CA ARG A 308 -3.65 0.52 -7.31
C ARG A 308 -3.22 1.68 -8.21
N VAL A 309 -2.76 2.79 -7.63
CA VAL A 309 -2.30 3.95 -8.40
C VAL A 309 -1.05 3.63 -9.23
N VAL A 310 -0.08 2.91 -8.66
CA VAL A 310 1.12 2.47 -9.41
C VAL A 310 0.76 1.57 -10.59
N ALA A 311 -0.24 0.71 -10.45
CA ALA A 311 -0.69 -0.16 -11.54
C ALA A 311 -1.40 0.62 -12.66
N GLU A 312 -2.13 1.68 -12.33
CA GLU A 312 -2.83 2.55 -13.30
C GLU A 312 -1.91 3.58 -13.95
N HIS A 313 -0.95 4.11 -13.18
CA HIS A 313 -0.05 5.19 -13.56
C HIS A 313 1.41 4.80 -13.29
N PRO A 314 1.98 3.88 -14.09
CA PRO A 314 3.36 3.44 -13.90
C PRO A 314 4.32 4.60 -14.13
N LEU A 315 5.25 4.79 -13.18
CA LEU A 315 6.27 5.83 -13.27
C LEU A 315 7.27 5.52 -14.40
N ALA A 316 7.31 6.40 -15.40
CA ALA A 316 8.31 6.37 -16.46
C ALA A 316 9.39 7.42 -16.19
N TYR A 317 10.66 6.99 -16.15
CA TYR A 317 11.77 7.92 -15.97
C TYR A 317 12.20 8.57 -17.28
N ARG A 318 12.65 9.83 -17.19
CA ARG A 318 13.31 10.53 -18.29
C ARG A 318 14.69 9.93 -18.50
N GLY A 319 15.00 9.55 -19.73
CA GLY A 319 16.34 9.09 -20.12
C GLY A 319 17.36 10.23 -20.19
N GLY A 320 18.63 9.85 -20.33
CA GLY A 320 19.75 10.78 -20.55
C GLY A 320 20.50 11.16 -19.26
N ALA A 321 21.76 11.62 -19.45
CA ALA A 321 22.59 12.14 -18.37
C ALA A 321 22.32 13.63 -18.13
N GLY A 322 22.51 14.08 -16.90
CA GLY A 322 22.36 15.48 -16.51
C GLY A 322 22.57 15.66 -15.02
N PRO A 323 22.62 16.91 -14.52
CA PRO A 323 22.68 17.15 -13.10
C PRO A 323 21.45 16.56 -12.40
N ARG A 324 21.64 16.13 -11.18
CA ARG A 324 20.57 15.65 -10.31
C ARG A 324 19.58 16.78 -10.02
N GLU A 325 18.30 16.53 -10.23
CA GLU A 325 17.22 17.47 -9.93
C GLU A 325 16.51 17.07 -8.62
N ILE A 326 15.89 18.04 -7.97
CA ILE A 326 15.15 17.87 -6.72
C ILE A 326 13.68 18.21 -6.95
N PHE A 327 12.82 17.23 -6.69
CA PHE A 327 11.37 17.37 -6.74
C PHE A 327 10.82 17.41 -5.32
N ASP A 328 9.85 18.28 -5.05
CA ASP A 328 9.06 18.29 -3.83
C ASP A 328 7.61 17.99 -4.18
N VAL A 329 7.08 16.87 -3.69
CA VAL A 329 5.74 16.35 -4.04
C VAL A 329 4.84 16.43 -2.81
N PHE A 330 3.73 17.17 -2.91
CA PHE A 330 2.83 17.37 -1.80
C PHE A 330 1.36 17.54 -2.23
N PRO A 331 0.40 17.04 -1.42
CA PRO A 331 -1.00 17.37 -1.58
C PRO A 331 -1.25 18.81 -1.15
N PHE A 332 -2.19 19.47 -1.82
CA PHE A 332 -2.59 20.85 -1.52
C PHE A 332 -4.11 20.93 -1.41
N ASN A 333 -4.59 21.69 -0.44
CA ASN A 333 -6.01 21.96 -0.24
C ASN A 333 -6.34 23.45 -0.37
N ASN A 334 -5.88 24.28 0.60
CA ASN A 334 -6.18 25.71 0.64
C ASN A 334 -5.10 26.54 1.37
N GLU A 335 -3.94 25.96 1.62
CA GLU A 335 -2.86 26.54 2.43
C GLU A 335 -2.04 27.59 1.66
N LEU A 336 -2.68 28.57 0.97
CA LEU A 336 -2.01 29.56 0.09
C LEU A 336 -0.87 30.32 0.80
N ARG A 337 -1.08 30.76 2.05
CA ARG A 337 -0.07 31.48 2.82
C ARG A 337 1.17 30.61 3.11
N LEU A 338 0.95 29.35 3.52
CA LEU A 338 2.04 28.42 3.78
C LEU A 338 2.71 27.94 2.49
N LEU A 339 1.95 27.79 1.40
CA LEU A 339 2.49 27.53 0.07
C LEU A 339 3.45 28.65 -0.35
N LYS A 340 3.11 29.91 -0.12
CA LYS A 340 4.01 31.04 -0.42
C LYS A 340 5.29 30.95 0.40
N VAL A 341 5.21 30.70 1.70
CA VAL A 341 6.38 30.51 2.57
C VAL A 341 7.25 29.37 2.05
N LYS A 342 6.64 28.23 1.71
CA LYS A 342 7.31 27.04 1.19
C LYS A 342 8.07 27.35 -0.11
N LEU A 343 7.41 28.00 -1.06
CA LEU A 343 8.03 28.34 -2.35
C LEU A 343 9.16 29.36 -2.19
N GLU A 344 8.98 30.40 -1.39
CA GLU A 344 10.00 31.43 -1.14
C GLU A 344 11.26 30.84 -0.49
N GLU A 345 11.10 29.93 0.49
CA GLU A 345 12.23 29.31 1.18
C GLU A 345 12.94 28.26 0.32
N MET A 346 12.18 27.48 -0.47
CA MET A 346 12.70 26.29 -1.13
C MET A 346 13.05 26.50 -2.61
N ALA A 347 12.51 27.53 -3.29
CA ALA A 347 12.70 27.69 -4.74
C ALA A 347 14.17 27.97 -5.16
N GLY A 348 15.03 28.34 -4.23
CA GLY A 348 16.46 28.55 -4.51
C GLY A 348 17.22 27.24 -4.76
N TRP A 349 16.69 26.09 -4.35
CA TRP A 349 17.38 24.80 -4.41
C TRP A 349 16.47 23.62 -4.84
N VAL A 350 15.14 23.73 -4.80
CA VAL A 350 14.20 22.79 -5.39
C VAL A 350 14.01 23.14 -6.86
N ASP A 351 14.09 22.16 -7.75
CA ASP A 351 13.91 22.35 -9.18
C ASP A 351 12.44 22.32 -9.58
N HIS A 352 11.66 21.41 -8.95
CA HIS A 352 10.25 21.20 -9.29
C HIS A 352 9.38 20.98 -8.05
N PHE A 353 8.27 21.70 -7.97
CA PHE A 353 7.22 21.52 -6.99
C PHE A 353 6.02 20.81 -7.63
N VAL A 354 5.77 19.58 -7.27
CA VAL A 354 4.60 18.82 -7.74
C VAL A 354 3.47 19.04 -6.75
N LEU A 355 2.61 20.00 -7.05
CA LEU A 355 1.43 20.35 -6.27
C LEU A 355 0.25 19.53 -6.75
N VAL A 356 -0.31 18.69 -5.86
CA VAL A 356 -1.44 17.81 -6.17
C VAL A 356 -2.71 18.35 -5.52
N GLU A 357 -3.63 18.86 -6.33
CA GLU A 357 -4.88 19.46 -5.88
C GLU A 357 -6.08 18.66 -6.37
N ALA A 358 -7.09 18.46 -5.50
CA ALA A 358 -8.31 17.75 -5.84
C ALA A 358 -9.53 18.70 -5.92
N ARG A 359 -10.54 18.34 -6.72
CA ARG A 359 -11.83 19.04 -6.80
C ARG A 359 -12.80 18.69 -5.66
N GLU A 360 -12.43 17.74 -4.82
CA GLU A 360 -13.18 17.33 -3.64
C GLU A 360 -12.26 17.36 -2.42
N THR A 361 -12.86 17.59 -1.24
CA THR A 361 -12.19 17.37 0.06
C THR A 361 -12.04 15.87 0.33
N PHE A 362 -11.22 15.48 1.32
CA PHE A 362 -11.15 14.08 1.74
C PHE A 362 -12.48 13.56 2.30
N THR A 363 -13.34 14.45 2.80
CA THR A 363 -14.70 14.07 3.24
C THR A 363 -15.72 14.00 2.09
N GLY A 364 -15.31 14.27 0.84
CA GLY A 364 -16.15 14.13 -0.36
C GLY A 364 -17.02 15.35 -0.66
N GLN A 365 -16.69 16.51 -0.11
CA GLN A 365 -17.38 17.74 -0.45
C GLN A 365 -16.70 18.40 -1.65
N PRO A 366 -17.45 18.85 -2.66
CA PRO A 366 -16.89 19.61 -3.76
C PRO A 366 -16.15 20.85 -3.26
N LYS A 367 -15.01 21.15 -3.86
CA LYS A 367 -14.24 22.37 -3.59
C LYS A 367 -13.67 22.96 -4.88
N PRO A 368 -13.45 24.28 -4.94
CA PRO A 368 -12.74 24.88 -6.06
C PRO A 368 -11.28 24.45 -6.08
N LEU A 369 -10.64 24.54 -7.23
CA LEU A 369 -9.18 24.44 -7.35
C LEU A 369 -8.59 25.77 -6.88
N VAL A 370 -8.21 25.82 -5.59
CA VAL A 370 -7.77 27.05 -4.90
C VAL A 370 -6.45 27.54 -5.47
N PHE A 371 -5.50 26.65 -5.75
CA PHE A 371 -4.25 27.04 -6.40
C PHE A 371 -4.51 27.58 -7.81
N GLU A 372 -5.35 26.91 -8.61
CA GLU A 372 -5.67 27.37 -9.97
C GLU A 372 -6.26 28.77 -9.97
N GLN A 373 -7.20 29.06 -9.04
CA GLN A 373 -7.83 30.39 -8.91
C GLN A 373 -6.85 31.47 -8.50
N ASN A 374 -5.78 31.13 -7.76
CA ASN A 374 -4.78 32.05 -7.23
C ASN A 374 -3.42 31.93 -7.92
N ARG A 375 -3.34 31.22 -9.05
CA ARG A 375 -2.09 30.95 -9.80
C ARG A 375 -1.28 32.23 -10.07
N GLY A 376 -1.95 33.37 -10.27
CA GLY A 376 -1.31 34.67 -10.51
C GLY A 376 -0.41 35.14 -9.35
N GLU A 377 -0.75 34.80 -8.11
CA GLU A 377 0.05 35.15 -6.92
C GLU A 377 1.38 34.41 -6.88
N PHE A 378 1.47 33.28 -7.59
CA PHE A 378 2.65 32.41 -7.66
C PHE A 378 3.39 32.50 -8.99
N ALA A 379 3.15 33.57 -9.78
CA ALA A 379 3.75 33.76 -11.11
C ALA A 379 5.29 33.70 -11.10
N ALA A 380 5.93 34.19 -10.04
CA ALA A 380 7.38 34.14 -9.87
C ALA A 380 7.93 32.70 -9.82
N PHE A 381 7.12 31.73 -9.43
CA PHE A 381 7.50 30.32 -9.30
C PHE A 381 6.90 29.42 -10.39
N ALA A 382 6.14 29.99 -11.34
CA ALA A 382 5.35 29.25 -12.33
C ALA A 382 6.18 28.23 -13.14
N ALA A 383 7.45 28.56 -13.43
CA ALA A 383 8.35 27.67 -14.17
C ALA A 383 8.75 26.41 -13.38
N LYS A 384 8.60 26.41 -12.06
CA LYS A 384 8.96 25.30 -11.16
C LYS A 384 7.76 24.51 -10.67
N ILE A 385 6.53 25.05 -10.81
CA ILE A 385 5.32 24.40 -10.31
C ILE A 385 4.74 23.47 -11.37
N ILE A 386 4.59 22.21 -11.01
CA ILE A 386 3.87 21.19 -11.76
C ILE A 386 2.55 20.96 -11.05
N HIS A 387 1.46 21.49 -11.59
CA HIS A 387 0.13 21.36 -11.01
C HIS A 387 -0.55 20.08 -11.52
N VAL A 388 -0.80 19.14 -10.62
CA VAL A 388 -1.51 17.90 -10.87
C VAL A 388 -2.92 18.03 -10.29
N VAL A 389 -3.94 17.87 -11.12
CA VAL A 389 -5.35 17.95 -10.71
C VAL A 389 -5.94 16.55 -10.59
N VAL A 390 -6.56 16.26 -9.46
CA VAL A 390 -7.41 15.11 -9.24
C VAL A 390 -8.86 15.56 -9.47
N ASP A 391 -9.39 15.27 -10.66
CA ASP A 391 -10.72 15.75 -11.05
C ASP A 391 -11.83 15.06 -10.23
N GLU A 392 -11.70 13.76 -9.94
CA GLU A 392 -12.62 12.98 -9.12
C GLU A 392 -11.89 11.87 -8.37
N PHE A 393 -12.39 11.50 -7.21
CA PHE A 393 -11.92 10.31 -6.53
C PHE A 393 -12.70 9.09 -7.01
N PRO A 394 -12.03 7.96 -7.31
CA PRO A 394 -12.71 6.71 -7.64
C PRO A 394 -13.79 6.34 -6.61
N ALA A 395 -14.95 5.88 -7.08
CA ALA A 395 -16.13 5.63 -6.24
C ALA A 395 -15.90 4.62 -5.10
N TYR A 396 -14.87 3.77 -5.20
CA TYR A 396 -14.48 2.84 -4.14
C TYR A 396 -13.69 3.51 -2.99
N LEU A 397 -13.18 4.74 -3.16
CA LEU A 397 -12.44 5.50 -2.15
C LEU A 397 -13.42 6.33 -1.28
N ARG A 398 -14.18 5.65 -0.41
CA ARG A 398 -15.20 6.30 0.42
C ARG A 398 -14.67 6.88 1.73
N HIS A 399 -13.49 6.43 2.17
CA HIS A 399 -12.90 6.85 3.45
C HIS A 399 -11.94 8.03 3.27
N PRO A 400 -11.94 9.05 4.17
CA PRO A 400 -11.06 10.22 4.05
C PRO A 400 -9.57 9.86 3.90
N TRP A 401 -9.05 8.90 4.67
CA TRP A 401 -7.68 8.41 4.52
C TRP A 401 -7.40 7.81 3.15
N ALA A 402 -8.33 7.04 2.58
CA ALA A 402 -8.13 6.45 1.24
C ALA A 402 -8.04 7.54 0.16
N ARG A 403 -8.81 8.62 0.28
CA ARG A 403 -8.74 9.78 -0.62
C ARG A 403 -7.44 10.56 -0.45
N GLU A 404 -6.98 10.78 0.79
CA GLU A 404 -5.68 11.41 1.03
C GLU A 404 -4.55 10.58 0.42
N PHE A 405 -4.52 9.27 0.67
CA PHE A 405 -3.52 8.38 0.08
C PHE A 405 -3.55 8.42 -1.44
N HIS A 406 -4.74 8.42 -2.04
CA HIS A 406 -4.90 8.52 -3.49
C HIS A 406 -4.36 9.85 -4.02
N GLN A 407 -4.80 10.98 -3.45
CA GLN A 407 -4.33 12.31 -3.88
C GLN A 407 -2.81 12.41 -3.80
N ARG A 408 -2.21 11.97 -2.70
CA ARG A 408 -0.75 11.97 -2.54
C ARG A 408 -0.06 11.10 -3.60
N ASN A 409 -0.60 9.92 -3.89
CA ASN A 409 -0.05 9.02 -4.90
C ASN A 409 -0.18 9.56 -6.32
N MET A 410 -1.20 10.36 -6.63
CA MET A 410 -1.36 11.01 -7.93
C MET A 410 -0.22 12.00 -8.26
N GLY A 411 0.62 12.36 -7.29
CA GLY A 411 1.87 13.06 -7.52
C GLY A 411 2.80 12.37 -8.52
N VAL A 412 2.64 11.04 -8.73
CA VAL A 412 3.38 10.29 -9.76
C VAL A 412 3.19 10.87 -11.16
N LEU A 413 2.04 11.49 -11.46
CA LEU A 413 1.77 12.13 -12.75
C LEU A 413 2.66 13.36 -12.99
N GLY A 414 3.04 14.05 -11.91
CA GLY A 414 3.99 15.17 -11.99
C GLY A 414 5.44 14.71 -12.19
N LEU A 415 5.79 13.48 -11.80
CA LEU A 415 7.12 12.91 -11.92
C LEU A 415 7.32 12.17 -13.25
N THR A 416 6.28 11.51 -13.77
CA THR A 416 6.37 10.68 -14.98
C THR A 416 6.90 11.48 -16.19
N GLY A 417 7.95 10.94 -16.84
CA GLY A 417 8.62 11.54 -17.99
C GLY A 417 9.49 12.77 -17.67
N ARG A 418 9.55 13.18 -16.39
CA ARG A 418 10.35 14.34 -15.93
C ARG A 418 11.52 13.94 -15.06
N CYS A 419 11.30 13.15 -14.01
CA CYS A 419 12.38 12.73 -13.13
C CYS A 419 13.23 11.60 -13.73
N ARG A 420 14.50 11.55 -13.33
CA ARG A 420 15.44 10.45 -13.58
C ARG A 420 15.52 9.56 -12.34
N GLU A 421 16.08 8.37 -12.49
CA GLU A 421 16.24 7.40 -11.40
C GLU A 421 17.09 7.93 -10.22
N ASP A 422 18.06 8.79 -10.52
CA ASP A 422 18.99 9.36 -9.53
C ASP A 422 18.54 10.71 -8.94
N ASP A 423 17.47 11.29 -9.45
CA ASP A 423 16.92 12.52 -8.90
C ASP A 423 16.42 12.30 -7.46
N LEU A 424 16.36 13.38 -6.69
CA LEU A 424 15.83 13.36 -5.33
C LEU A 424 14.36 13.78 -5.33
N VAL A 425 13.56 13.05 -4.58
CA VAL A 425 12.14 13.35 -4.40
C VAL A 425 11.83 13.48 -2.92
N ILE A 426 11.40 14.65 -2.53
CA ILE A 426 10.86 14.95 -1.20
C ILE A 426 9.37 14.62 -1.24
N LEU A 427 8.92 13.82 -0.27
CA LEU A 427 7.51 13.53 -0.06
C LEU A 427 7.09 14.28 1.20
N SER A 428 6.37 15.40 1.01
CA SER A 428 6.03 16.34 2.08
C SER A 428 4.54 16.67 2.11
N ASP A 429 4.18 17.60 2.98
CA ASP A 429 2.88 18.29 3.00
C ASP A 429 3.05 19.78 2.65
N ALA A 430 1.97 20.46 2.26
CA ALA A 430 2.00 21.88 1.89
C ALA A 430 2.45 22.79 3.06
N ASP A 431 2.26 22.33 4.28
CA ASP A 431 2.64 23.02 5.52
C ASP A 431 3.98 22.53 6.11
N GLU A 432 4.74 21.72 5.35
CA GLU A 432 6.09 21.26 5.68
C GLU A 432 7.11 22.02 4.82
N VAL A 433 7.91 22.89 5.43
CA VAL A 433 8.94 23.71 4.77
C VAL A 433 10.32 23.14 5.11
N ILE A 434 11.10 22.76 4.10
CA ILE A 434 12.38 22.07 4.28
C ILE A 434 13.54 23.05 4.12
N ARG A 435 14.59 22.88 4.93
CA ARG A 435 15.84 23.64 4.85
C ARG A 435 16.74 23.11 3.75
N GLY A 436 17.24 23.98 2.89
CA GLY A 436 18.13 23.59 1.79
C GLY A 436 19.46 23.02 2.26
N ASP A 437 20.03 23.54 3.34
CA ASP A 437 21.27 23.05 3.93
C ASP A 437 21.16 21.64 4.53
N ALA A 438 19.99 21.25 4.99
CA ALA A 438 19.74 19.89 5.49
C ALA A 438 19.72 18.84 4.35
N VAL A 439 19.31 19.22 3.15
CA VAL A 439 19.22 18.32 1.97
C VAL A 439 20.42 18.47 1.06
N GLY A 440 21.07 19.64 1.08
CA GLY A 440 22.25 19.94 0.29
C GLY A 440 23.39 18.95 0.56
N GLY A 441 23.93 18.34 -0.50
CA GLY A 441 24.97 17.33 -0.38
C GLY A 441 24.50 15.94 0.05
N PHE A 442 23.19 15.67 0.08
CA PHE A 442 22.69 14.32 0.38
C PHE A 442 23.08 13.32 -0.72
N GLU A 443 23.87 12.32 -0.34
CA GLU A 443 24.36 11.25 -1.24
C GLU A 443 23.73 9.89 -0.92
N GLY A 444 22.83 9.82 0.08
CA GLY A 444 22.15 8.61 0.47
C GLY A 444 21.05 8.18 -0.52
N GLU A 445 20.41 7.07 -0.21
CA GLU A 445 19.32 6.51 -1.00
C GLU A 445 17.95 7.05 -0.55
N TYR A 446 17.79 7.23 0.76
CA TYR A 446 16.62 7.85 1.39
C TYR A 446 16.96 8.35 2.79
N ALA A 447 16.13 9.25 3.30
CA ALA A 447 16.22 9.73 4.68
C ALA A 447 14.86 10.17 5.21
N ARG A 448 14.71 10.08 6.53
CA ARG A 448 13.62 10.73 7.27
C ARG A 448 14.00 12.17 7.55
N LEU A 449 13.05 13.08 7.42
CA LEU A 449 13.26 14.49 7.75
C LEU A 449 12.62 14.80 9.11
N GLY A 450 13.49 15.07 10.11
CA GLY A 450 13.09 15.53 11.44
C GLY A 450 12.91 17.04 11.42
N MET A 451 11.73 17.53 11.80
CA MET A 451 11.33 18.93 11.64
C MET A 451 10.80 19.51 12.94
N GLU A 452 11.00 20.81 13.15
CA GLU A 452 10.33 21.53 14.22
C GLU A 452 8.82 21.52 14.02
N ARG A 453 8.06 21.21 15.05
CA ARG A 453 6.60 21.25 14.99
C ARG A 453 6.08 22.53 15.61
N LEU A 454 5.38 23.33 14.77
CA LEU A 454 4.69 24.54 15.19
C LEU A 454 3.18 24.35 14.97
N GLN A 455 2.35 24.83 15.89
CA GLN A 455 0.91 24.59 15.85
C GLN A 455 0.13 25.84 16.26
N TYR A 456 -0.97 26.11 15.60
CA TYR A 456 -1.85 27.25 15.77
C TYR A 456 -1.22 28.59 15.42
N PHE A 457 -0.01 28.85 15.91
CA PHE A 457 0.78 30.05 15.62
C PHE A 457 2.14 29.66 15.03
N LEU A 458 2.67 30.51 14.17
CA LEU A 458 3.97 30.26 13.51
C LEU A 458 5.12 30.19 14.53
N ASN A 459 4.97 30.77 15.71
CA ASN A 459 5.98 30.78 16.75
C ASN A 459 5.55 30.06 18.06
N TYR A 460 4.57 29.17 17.97
CA TYR A 460 4.20 28.26 19.07
C TYR A 460 4.74 26.85 18.77
N ARG A 461 5.82 26.50 19.44
CA ARG A 461 6.67 25.36 19.13
C ARG A 461 6.53 24.25 20.17
N LYS A 462 6.53 22.99 19.70
CA LYS A 462 6.64 21.83 20.58
C LYS A 462 8.06 21.65 21.06
N VAL A 463 8.27 21.67 22.38
CA VAL A 463 9.56 21.37 23.03
C VAL A 463 9.83 19.87 22.90
N VAL A 464 10.99 19.52 22.39
CA VAL A 464 11.41 18.14 22.24
C VAL A 464 12.57 17.85 23.20
N SER A 465 12.40 16.85 24.05
CA SER A 465 13.47 16.39 24.92
C SER A 465 14.48 15.57 24.11
N GLY A 466 15.72 16.03 24.01
CA GLY A 466 16.79 15.41 23.21
C GLY A 466 16.82 15.87 21.75
N ASP A 467 17.75 15.29 20.97
CA ASP A 467 18.05 15.74 19.60
C ASP A 467 17.09 15.22 18.51
N ALA A 468 16.01 14.54 18.88
CA ALA A 468 15.19 13.83 17.93
C ALA A 468 13.86 14.55 17.62
N LEU A 469 13.88 15.52 16.71
CA LEU A 469 12.68 16.21 16.22
C LEU A 469 11.63 15.24 15.62
N PRO A 470 10.32 15.55 15.65
CA PRO A 470 9.31 14.73 14.98
C PRO A 470 9.64 14.51 13.49
N VAL A 471 9.52 13.28 13.02
CA VAL A 471 9.65 12.99 11.59
C VAL A 471 8.34 13.33 10.90
N CYS A 472 8.41 14.14 9.86
CA CYS A 472 7.26 14.60 9.10
C CYS A 472 7.36 14.19 7.63
N ALA A 473 8.37 14.68 6.91
CA ALA A 473 8.61 14.38 5.51
C ALA A 473 9.64 13.25 5.31
N SER A 474 9.79 12.80 4.08
CA SER A 474 10.83 11.85 3.68
C SER A 474 11.49 12.26 2.36
N LEU A 475 12.75 11.87 2.18
CA LEU A 475 13.58 12.13 1.01
C LEU A 475 13.98 10.79 0.40
N TRP A 476 13.86 10.65 -0.93
CA TRP A 476 14.09 9.42 -1.67
C TRP A 476 14.86 9.68 -2.96
N ARG A 477 15.70 8.71 -3.38
CA ARG A 477 16.07 8.59 -4.79
C ARG A 477 14.84 8.17 -5.58
N ALA A 478 14.59 8.79 -6.74
CA ALA A 478 13.38 8.54 -7.53
C ALA A 478 13.21 7.07 -7.93
N ARG A 479 14.32 6.32 -8.08
CA ARG A 479 14.34 4.88 -8.41
C ARG A 479 13.46 4.00 -7.50
N TYR A 480 13.22 4.42 -6.26
CA TYR A 480 12.37 3.68 -5.31
C TYR A 480 10.86 3.90 -5.50
N LEU A 481 10.48 4.93 -6.25
CA LEU A 481 9.08 5.35 -6.35
C LEU A 481 8.25 4.50 -7.32
N ARG A 482 8.88 3.64 -8.11
CA ARG A 482 8.22 2.83 -9.15
C ARG A 482 7.40 1.66 -8.60
N THR A 483 7.73 1.16 -7.43
CA THR A 483 7.21 -0.10 -6.88
C THR A 483 6.19 0.08 -5.78
N LEU A 484 6.30 1.18 -5.05
CA LEU A 484 5.45 1.50 -3.90
C LEU A 484 4.81 2.87 -4.11
N GLY A 485 3.63 3.06 -3.59
CA GLY A 485 2.96 4.35 -3.65
C GLY A 485 3.71 5.42 -2.87
N LEU A 486 3.66 6.67 -3.35
CA LEU A 486 4.35 7.81 -2.72
C LEU A 486 3.91 8.03 -1.26
N SER A 487 2.62 7.86 -0.98
CA SER A 487 2.06 7.96 0.37
C SER A 487 2.64 6.91 1.30
N TYR A 488 2.65 5.65 0.88
CA TYR A 488 3.19 4.55 1.65
C TYR A 488 4.68 4.71 1.95
N LEU A 489 5.49 5.16 0.98
CA LEU A 489 6.91 5.43 1.17
C LEU A 489 7.15 6.53 2.21
N ARG A 490 6.37 7.63 2.15
CA ARG A 490 6.46 8.70 3.13
C ARG A 490 6.17 8.19 4.54
N ASP A 491 5.08 7.47 4.74
CA ASP A 491 4.64 7.01 6.05
C ASP A 491 5.48 5.83 6.57
N THR A 492 5.94 4.93 5.69
CA THR A 492 6.81 3.82 6.08
C THR A 492 8.08 4.32 6.77
N LEU A 493 8.76 5.32 6.19
CA LEU A 493 9.94 5.89 6.83
C LEU A 493 9.64 6.64 8.12
N ARG A 494 8.50 7.29 8.22
CA ARG A 494 8.10 8.06 9.41
C ARG A 494 8.17 7.23 10.69
N TYR A 495 7.80 5.95 10.62
CA TYR A 495 7.72 5.05 11.77
C TYR A 495 8.95 4.15 11.95
N GLN A 496 9.88 4.12 10.99
CA GLN A 496 11.09 3.29 11.07
C GLN A 496 12.20 3.97 11.87
N LYS A 497 12.39 3.56 13.13
CA LYS A 497 13.34 4.21 14.06
C LYS A 497 14.81 4.12 13.64
N THR A 498 15.21 3.16 12.85
CA THR A 498 16.60 2.86 12.48
C THR A 498 17.00 3.39 11.10
N SER A 499 16.07 3.95 10.32
CA SER A 499 16.36 4.52 9.00
C SER A 499 17.20 5.80 9.12
N PRO A 500 18.04 6.11 8.13
CA PRO A 500 18.79 7.36 8.07
C PRO A 500 17.89 8.57 8.32
N ARG A 501 18.41 9.53 9.08
CA ARG A 501 17.67 10.71 9.48
C ARG A 501 18.49 11.97 9.27
N LEU A 502 17.88 12.96 8.68
CA LEU A 502 18.33 14.34 8.68
C LEU A 502 17.54 15.07 9.76
N ASN A 503 18.22 15.46 10.81
CA ASN A 503 17.61 16.18 11.93
C ASN A 503 17.62 17.67 11.63
N ASP A 504 16.71 18.44 12.25
CA ASP A 504 16.55 19.87 11.98
C ASP A 504 16.41 20.19 10.49
N ALA A 505 15.62 19.36 9.79
CA ALA A 505 15.44 19.47 8.34
C ALA A 505 14.42 20.53 7.92
N GLY A 506 13.79 21.25 8.85
CA GLY A 506 12.83 22.29 8.54
C GLY A 506 11.71 22.45 9.57
N TRP A 507 10.58 22.95 9.12
CA TRP A 507 9.42 23.33 9.95
C TRP A 507 8.16 22.66 9.45
N HIS A 508 7.32 22.20 10.38
CA HIS A 508 5.97 21.71 10.12
C HIS A 508 4.96 22.63 10.81
N PHE A 509 4.29 23.46 10.03
CA PHE A 509 3.33 24.46 10.44
C PHE A 509 1.90 23.89 10.47
N THR A 510 1.57 23.09 11.48
CA THR A 510 0.29 22.41 11.52
C THR A 510 -0.84 23.29 12.07
N SER A 511 -1.98 23.33 11.37
CA SER A 511 -3.20 24.03 11.80
C SER A 511 -2.98 25.51 12.17
N ILE A 512 -2.21 26.25 11.35
CA ILE A 512 -1.97 27.67 11.54
C ILE A 512 -3.21 28.47 11.10
N GLY A 513 -3.66 29.40 11.95
CA GLY A 513 -4.76 30.31 11.63
C GLY A 513 -5.66 30.62 12.83
N ASP A 514 -6.78 31.30 12.56
CA ASP A 514 -7.83 31.52 13.53
C ASP A 514 -8.68 30.26 13.79
N ALA A 515 -9.58 30.32 14.72
CA ALA A 515 -10.42 29.18 15.12
C ALA A 515 -11.27 28.63 13.97
N GLU A 516 -11.76 29.51 13.08
CA GLU A 516 -12.59 29.12 11.94
C GLU A 516 -11.74 28.35 10.90
N ALA A 517 -10.55 28.86 10.57
CA ALA A 517 -9.61 28.22 9.64
C ALA A 517 -9.16 26.85 10.16
N VAL A 518 -8.82 26.76 11.44
CA VAL A 518 -8.44 25.49 12.08
C VAL A 518 -9.61 24.51 12.08
N ALA A 519 -10.82 24.94 12.46
CA ALA A 519 -12.02 24.10 12.44
C ALA A 519 -12.35 23.59 11.02
N ALA A 520 -12.23 24.46 10.01
CA ALA A 520 -12.44 24.09 8.61
C ALA A 520 -11.44 23.03 8.14
N LYS A 521 -10.15 23.18 8.48
CA LYS A 521 -9.10 22.20 8.19
C LYS A 521 -9.41 20.85 8.85
N LEU A 522 -9.80 20.82 10.12
CA LEU A 522 -10.15 19.60 10.84
C LEU A 522 -11.38 18.89 10.24
N LYS A 523 -12.39 19.62 9.80
CA LYS A 523 -13.61 19.07 9.17
C LYS A 523 -13.35 18.45 7.79
N THR A 524 -12.42 18.98 7.03
CA THR A 524 -12.15 18.56 5.66
C THR A 524 -10.98 17.58 5.52
N GLY A 525 -10.16 17.46 6.56
CA GLY A 525 -9.00 16.58 6.62
C GLY A 525 -9.36 15.12 6.84
N SER A 526 -8.35 14.25 6.79
CA SER A 526 -8.48 12.81 7.02
C SER A 526 -8.60 12.43 8.49
N HIS A 527 -8.10 13.28 9.41
CA HIS A 527 -8.16 13.11 10.86
C HIS A 527 -9.55 13.45 11.42
N GLN A 528 -10.54 12.63 11.12
CA GLN A 528 -11.93 12.87 11.51
C GLN A 528 -12.19 12.78 13.02
N ASP A 529 -11.24 12.22 13.79
CA ASP A 529 -11.30 12.18 15.26
C ASP A 529 -11.38 13.58 15.89
N PHE A 530 -10.83 14.58 15.19
CA PHE A 530 -10.84 15.98 15.63
C PHE A 530 -11.89 16.85 14.93
N ALA A 531 -12.65 16.31 13.98
CA ALA A 531 -13.63 17.05 13.19
C ALA A 531 -14.80 17.60 14.01
N SER A 532 -15.05 17.03 15.19
CA SER A 532 -16.13 17.42 16.11
C SER A 532 -15.75 18.53 17.10
N ILE A 533 -14.48 19.02 17.09
CA ILE A 533 -14.05 20.09 17.99
C ILE A 533 -14.78 21.40 17.59
N PRO A 534 -15.60 22.00 18.47
CA PRO A 534 -16.30 23.25 18.17
C PRO A 534 -15.32 24.42 17.97
N ALA A 535 -15.67 25.36 17.10
CA ALA A 535 -14.88 26.57 16.88
C ALA A 535 -14.70 27.41 18.18
N GLU A 536 -15.70 27.39 19.05
CA GLU A 536 -15.66 28.08 20.35
C GLU A 536 -14.59 27.48 21.27
N THR A 537 -14.39 26.16 21.24
CA THR A 537 -13.32 25.49 21.99
C THR A 537 -11.95 25.86 21.45
N LEU A 538 -11.81 25.94 20.13
CA LEU A 538 -10.57 26.38 19.48
C LEU A 538 -10.29 27.86 19.82
N GLU A 539 -11.29 28.72 19.76
CA GLU A 539 -11.14 30.15 20.11
C GLU A 539 -10.71 30.32 21.58
N ALA A 540 -11.29 29.56 22.51
CA ALA A 540 -10.85 29.55 23.90
C ALA A 540 -9.39 29.12 24.01
N THR A 541 -8.98 28.04 23.31
CA THR A 541 -7.57 27.58 23.27
C THR A 541 -6.64 28.68 22.74
N LEU A 542 -6.97 29.28 21.60
CA LEU A 542 -6.16 30.34 21.01
C LEU A 542 -6.05 31.57 21.91
N SER A 543 -7.11 31.92 22.64
CA SER A 543 -7.14 33.01 23.61
C SER A 543 -6.21 32.73 24.80
N GLU A 544 -6.23 31.51 25.32
CA GLU A 544 -5.29 31.06 26.37
C GLU A 544 -3.84 31.19 25.93
N LEU A 545 -3.53 30.76 24.72
CA LEU A 545 -2.17 30.86 24.15
C LEU A 545 -1.75 32.34 24.00
N ARG A 546 -2.63 33.23 23.51
CA ARG A 546 -2.35 34.67 23.42
C ARG A 546 -2.15 35.33 24.79
N ALA A 547 -2.76 34.77 25.83
CA ALA A 547 -2.56 35.21 27.21
C ALA A 547 -1.29 34.61 27.87
N GLY A 548 -0.47 33.87 27.12
CA GLY A 548 0.78 33.28 27.61
C GLY A 548 0.57 32.02 28.45
N ARG A 549 -0.62 31.40 28.40
CA ARG A 549 -0.89 30.11 29.07
C ARG A 549 -0.67 28.96 28.07
N TYR A 550 0.48 28.37 28.15
CA TYR A 550 0.92 27.32 27.22
C TYR A 550 0.70 25.93 27.81
N GLU A 551 0.46 24.97 26.93
CA GLU A 551 0.40 23.55 27.30
C GLU A 551 1.79 23.02 27.71
N ASP A 552 1.83 22.00 28.56
CA ASP A 552 3.07 21.34 28.93
C ASP A 552 3.79 20.78 27.71
N GLY A 553 5.07 21.09 27.60
CA GLY A 553 5.90 20.68 26.46
C GLY A 553 5.71 21.56 25.21
N TRP A 554 5.13 22.76 25.36
CA TRP A 554 5.04 23.77 24.29
C TRP A 554 5.54 25.12 24.80
N GLU A 555 6.10 25.92 23.89
CA GLU A 555 6.64 27.24 24.18
C GLU A 555 6.43 28.23 23.04
N ARG A 556 6.42 29.50 23.36
CA ARG A 556 6.65 30.56 22.38
C ARG A 556 8.13 30.61 22.05
N CYS A 557 8.51 30.63 20.78
CA CYS A 557 9.88 30.78 20.33
C CYS A 557 10.10 32.10 19.56
N GLU A 558 11.33 32.52 19.49
CA GLU A 558 11.76 33.64 18.63
C GLU A 558 11.80 33.19 17.17
N LEU A 559 11.75 34.17 16.26
CA LEU A 559 11.69 33.90 14.83
C LEU A 559 13.07 33.66 14.17
N ASP A 560 14.16 33.74 14.92
CA ASP A 560 15.54 33.69 14.40
C ASP A 560 15.83 32.45 13.56
N SER A 561 15.23 31.31 13.91
CA SER A 561 15.39 30.04 13.21
C SER A 561 14.32 29.78 12.15
N HIS A 562 13.35 30.68 11.93
CA HIS A 562 12.23 30.49 11.00
C HIS A 562 12.65 30.70 9.54
N PRO A 563 11.79 30.31 8.57
CA PRO A 563 11.97 30.62 7.15
C PRO A 563 12.29 32.10 6.92
N SER A 564 13.17 32.36 5.98
CA SER A 564 13.68 33.72 5.73
C SER A 564 12.58 34.73 5.44
N CYS A 565 11.55 34.33 4.73
CA CYS A 565 10.40 35.20 4.41
C CYS A 565 9.57 35.57 5.66
N ILE A 566 9.41 34.66 6.63
CA ILE A 566 8.72 34.97 7.89
C ILE A 566 9.57 35.94 8.71
N ARG A 567 10.88 35.74 8.80
CA ARG A 567 11.78 36.63 9.55
C ARG A 567 11.83 38.04 8.96
N SER A 568 11.84 38.13 7.63
CA SER A 568 11.98 39.43 6.92
C SER A 568 10.68 40.22 6.82
N HIS A 569 9.53 39.56 6.97
CA HIS A 569 8.21 40.17 6.78
C HIS A 569 7.24 39.73 7.90
N ALA A 570 7.71 39.75 9.15
CA ALA A 570 6.91 39.31 10.30
C ALA A 570 5.58 40.08 10.42
N GLU A 571 5.53 41.31 9.96
CA GLU A 571 4.32 42.13 9.91
C GLU A 571 3.20 41.53 9.05
N LEU A 572 3.52 40.76 8.01
CA LEU A 572 2.55 40.06 7.15
C LEU A 572 1.95 38.83 7.81
N PHE A 573 2.54 38.40 8.92
CA PHE A 573 2.14 37.23 9.70
C PHE A 573 1.67 37.58 11.12
N ALA A 574 1.47 38.88 11.42
CA ALA A 574 1.16 39.34 12.77
C ALA A 574 -0.10 38.70 13.36
N ASP A 575 -1.08 38.34 12.53
CA ASP A 575 -2.33 37.68 12.91
C ASP A 575 -2.12 36.20 13.35
N VAL A 576 -1.02 35.58 12.96
CA VAL A 576 -0.65 34.18 13.26
C VAL A 576 0.65 34.05 14.05
N LEU A 577 1.05 35.11 14.75
CA LEU A 577 2.14 35.15 15.73
C LEU A 577 1.59 35.39 17.15
N LEU A 578 2.24 34.79 18.16
CA LEU A 578 1.98 35.05 19.59
C LEU A 578 2.68 36.29 20.07
#